data_e92e46f5b2dfbb2fb9e12f86b0dd6235
#
_entry.id   e92e46f5b2dfbb2fb9e12f86b0dd6235
#
_cell.length_a   1.000
_cell.length_b   1.000
_cell.length_c   1.000
_cell.angle_alpha   90.00
_cell.angle_beta   90.00
_cell.angle_gamma   90.00
#
_symmetry.space_group_name_H-M   'P 1'
#
loop_
_entity.id
_entity.type
_entity.pdbx_description
1 polymer ?
#
loop_
_entity_poly.entity_id
_entity_poly.type
_entity_poly.pdbx_seq_one_letter_code
_entity_poly.pdbx_strand_id
1 'polypeptide(L)'
;VHSIKGLENAEMMRTGYAIEYDMVLPHQLRATLETKKISGLFTAGQTNGTSGYEEAAGQGIIAGINAALKIQGKPELILKRSDGYIGVMIDDLVTKGTIEPYRLLTSRAEYRLILRHDNADMRLTEMGREIGLVDDERWARFEIKKNQFDNEMKRLDSIKLKPVKETNAKV
;
A
#
# COMPACT_ATOMS: atom_id res chain seq x y z
N VAL A 1 -10.47 -11.59 34.51
CA VAL A 1 -10.92 -12.98 34.28
C VAL A 1 -12.08 -13.28 35.23
N HIS A 2 -11.92 -13.10 36.52
CA HIS A 2 -12.93 -13.42 37.53
C HIS A 2 -14.25 -12.63 37.42
N SER A 3 -14.27 -11.53 36.67
CA SER A 3 -15.49 -10.76 36.35
C SER A 3 -16.34 -11.38 35.23
N ILE A 4 -15.85 -12.44 34.59
CA ILE A 4 -16.55 -13.14 33.51
C ILE A 4 -17.38 -14.27 34.13
N LYS A 5 -18.69 -14.30 33.83
CA LYS A 5 -19.59 -15.33 34.34
C LYS A 5 -19.14 -16.74 33.95
N GLY A 6 -18.98 -17.60 34.91
CA GLY A 6 -18.47 -18.96 34.76
C GLY A 6 -16.95 -19.10 34.93
N LEU A 7 -16.23 -17.99 35.11
CA LEU A 7 -14.78 -17.99 35.39
C LEU A 7 -14.44 -17.38 36.75
N GLU A 8 -15.42 -17.29 37.65
CA GLU A 8 -15.26 -16.67 38.97
C GLU A 8 -14.17 -17.31 39.82
N ASN A 9 -14.02 -18.63 39.69
CA ASN A 9 -13.04 -19.43 40.43
C ASN A 9 -11.91 -19.97 39.52
N ALA A 10 -11.72 -19.42 38.34
CA ALA A 10 -10.68 -19.87 37.40
C ALA A 10 -9.27 -19.59 37.97
N GLU A 11 -8.42 -20.60 38.05
CA GLU A 11 -7.02 -20.45 38.40
C GLU A 11 -6.22 -19.94 37.19
N MET A 12 -5.58 -18.78 37.34
CA MET A 12 -4.79 -18.18 36.27
C MET A 12 -3.37 -18.73 36.30
N MET A 13 -3.03 -19.58 35.35
CA MET A 13 -1.69 -20.17 35.23
C MET A 13 -0.62 -19.17 34.77
N ARG A 14 -1.00 -18.18 33.96
CA ARG A 14 -0.12 -17.10 33.47
C ARG A 14 -0.94 -15.86 33.23
N THR A 15 -0.44 -14.71 33.66
CA THR A 15 -1.05 -13.41 33.32
C THR A 15 -0.83 -13.08 31.84
N GLY A 16 -1.78 -12.38 31.26
CA GLY A 16 -1.62 -11.73 29.96
C GLY A 16 -0.63 -10.56 30.05
N TYR A 17 -0.40 -9.94 28.90
CA TYR A 17 0.39 -8.71 28.83
C TYR A 17 -0.36 -7.69 27.97
N ALA A 18 -0.11 -6.42 28.23
CA ALA A 18 -0.50 -5.31 27.37
C ALA A 18 0.75 -4.75 26.72
N ILE A 19 0.61 -4.35 25.46
CA ILE A 19 1.68 -3.65 24.74
C ILE A 19 1.21 -2.21 24.57
N GLU A 20 2.05 -1.28 24.99
CA GLU A 20 1.85 0.14 24.78
C GLU A 20 2.88 0.63 23.75
N TYR A 21 2.45 1.56 22.91
CA TYR A 21 3.29 2.11 21.85
C TYR A 21 3.30 3.64 21.94
N ASP A 22 4.49 4.20 22.09
CA ASP A 22 4.68 5.61 21.86
C ASP A 22 4.59 5.92 20.38
N MET A 23 3.87 6.96 20.01
CA MET A 23 3.72 7.39 18.63
C MET A 23 3.75 8.91 18.49
N VAL A 24 4.19 9.35 17.32
CA VAL A 24 4.00 10.72 16.86
C VAL A 24 2.62 10.80 16.21
N LEU A 25 1.85 11.85 16.53
CA LEU A 25 0.54 12.04 15.90
C LEU A 25 0.70 12.16 14.38
N PRO A 26 0.10 11.25 13.58
CA PRO A 26 0.40 11.14 12.15
C PRO A 26 0.09 12.40 11.34
N HIS A 27 -0.83 13.25 11.79
CA HIS A 27 -1.10 14.52 11.13
C HIS A 27 0.08 15.54 11.20
N GLN A 28 1.12 15.25 12.00
CA GLN A 28 2.37 15.99 11.97
C GLN A 28 3.30 15.61 10.83
N LEU A 29 2.94 14.58 10.06
CA LEU A 29 3.67 14.12 8.90
C LEU A 29 3.10 14.70 7.60
N ARG A 30 3.96 14.84 6.60
CA ARG A 30 3.60 15.04 5.20
C ARG A 30 3.27 13.70 4.55
N ALA A 31 2.66 13.71 3.37
CA ALA A 31 2.44 12.49 2.59
C ALA A 31 3.73 11.77 2.17
N THR A 32 4.86 12.44 2.25
CA THR A 32 6.21 11.88 2.07
C THR A 32 6.74 11.13 3.29
N LEU A 33 6.01 11.17 4.41
CA LEU A 33 6.40 10.72 5.76
C LEU A 33 7.52 11.55 6.38
N GLU A 34 7.83 12.71 5.81
CA GLU A 34 8.67 13.72 6.46
C GLU A 34 7.86 14.45 7.54
N THR A 35 8.50 14.73 8.67
CA THR A 35 7.87 15.53 9.72
C THR A 35 7.70 16.99 9.29
N LYS A 36 6.58 17.62 9.62
CA LYS A 36 6.30 19.01 9.27
C LYS A 36 7.19 20.00 10.01
N LYS A 37 7.65 19.63 11.20
CA LYS A 37 8.44 20.54 12.09
C LYS A 37 9.94 20.44 11.85
N ILE A 38 10.45 19.28 11.47
CA ILE A 38 11.90 19.04 11.35
C ILE A 38 12.17 18.57 9.93
N SER A 39 12.79 19.43 9.13
CA SER A 39 13.16 19.11 7.76
C SER A 39 14.23 18.01 7.72
N GLY A 40 14.04 17.03 6.84
CA GLY A 40 14.95 15.90 6.69
C GLY A 40 14.71 14.75 7.68
N LEU A 41 13.76 14.87 8.62
CA LEU A 41 13.38 13.80 9.53
C LEU A 41 12.18 13.06 8.96
N PHE A 42 12.40 11.80 8.58
CA PHE A 42 11.38 10.87 8.10
C PHE A 42 11.13 9.80 9.15
N THR A 43 9.88 9.40 9.34
CA THR A 43 9.50 8.36 10.30
C THR A 43 8.67 7.28 9.61
N ALA A 44 8.73 6.05 10.13
CA ALA A 44 8.00 4.91 9.56
C ALA A 44 7.63 3.90 10.63
N GLY A 45 6.56 3.14 10.36
CA GLY A 45 6.14 2.03 11.21
C GLY A 45 5.40 2.47 12.46
N GLN A 46 5.70 1.80 13.56
CA GLN A 46 5.01 1.96 14.84
C GLN A 46 5.01 3.41 15.33
N THR A 47 6.10 4.15 15.16
CA THR A 47 6.21 5.58 15.50
C THR A 47 5.13 6.43 14.84
N ASN A 48 4.56 5.98 13.71
CA ASN A 48 3.49 6.67 12.99
C ASN A 48 2.09 6.13 13.35
N GLY A 49 1.96 5.33 14.41
CA GLY A 49 0.67 4.82 14.89
C GLY A 49 0.17 3.57 14.16
N THR A 50 1.04 2.81 13.49
CA THR A 50 0.69 1.52 12.87
C THR A 50 1.21 0.35 13.70
N SER A 51 0.57 -0.82 13.61
CA SER A 51 0.97 -2.00 14.40
C SER A 51 1.35 -3.24 13.57
N GLY A 52 1.27 -3.17 12.23
CA GLY A 52 1.58 -4.29 11.35
C GLY A 52 2.99 -4.22 10.74
N TYR A 53 3.56 -5.38 10.42
CA TYR A 53 4.87 -5.47 9.75
C TYR A 53 4.81 -4.94 8.33
N GLU A 54 3.75 -5.24 7.62
CA GLU A 54 3.50 -4.78 6.25
C GLU A 54 3.33 -3.26 6.20
N GLU A 55 2.62 -2.70 7.18
CA GLU A 55 2.46 -1.26 7.32
C GLU A 55 3.82 -0.57 7.56
N ALA A 56 4.66 -1.16 8.41
CA ALA A 56 5.99 -0.63 8.69
C ALA A 56 6.89 -0.70 7.45
N ALA A 57 6.87 -1.82 6.72
CA ALA A 57 7.65 -2.00 5.49
C ALA A 57 7.22 -1.01 4.41
N GLY A 58 5.90 -0.85 4.18
CA GLY A 58 5.35 0.10 3.22
C GLY A 58 5.72 1.54 3.53
N GLN A 59 5.67 1.94 4.79
CA GLN A 59 6.11 3.27 5.21
C GLN A 59 7.63 3.45 5.07
N GLY A 60 8.40 2.44 5.47
CA GLY A 60 9.86 2.50 5.40
C GLY A 60 10.37 2.72 3.98
N ILE A 61 9.78 2.03 2.99
CA ILE A 61 10.18 2.22 1.59
C ILE A 61 9.82 3.64 1.09
N ILE A 62 8.64 4.15 1.39
CA ILE A 62 8.24 5.52 0.97
C ILE A 62 9.07 6.59 1.66
N ALA A 63 9.34 6.45 2.95
CA ALA A 63 10.20 7.35 3.69
C ALA A 63 11.64 7.37 3.12
N GLY A 64 12.20 6.18 2.83
CA GLY A 64 13.54 6.04 2.24
C GLY A 64 13.62 6.63 0.83
N ILE A 65 12.63 6.37 -0.03
CA ILE A 65 12.54 6.97 -1.36
C ILE A 65 12.55 8.50 -1.27
N ASN A 66 11.66 9.07 -0.47
CA ASN A 66 11.52 10.52 -0.36
C ASN A 66 12.74 11.19 0.29
N ALA A 67 13.38 10.52 1.24
CA ALA A 67 14.65 11.01 1.79
C ALA A 67 15.74 11.05 0.70
N ALA A 68 15.86 10.02 -0.13
CA ALA A 68 16.82 9.98 -1.23
C ALA A 68 16.51 11.03 -2.31
N LEU A 69 15.25 11.15 -2.72
CA LEU A 69 14.81 12.15 -3.70
C LEU A 69 15.07 13.57 -3.20
N LYS A 70 14.82 13.84 -1.92
CA LYS A 70 15.11 15.14 -1.30
C LYS A 70 16.60 15.48 -1.36
N ILE A 71 17.49 14.56 -1.03
CA ILE A 71 18.95 14.76 -1.14
C ILE A 71 19.37 15.02 -2.58
N GLN A 72 18.72 14.35 -3.54
CA GLN A 72 18.99 14.52 -4.98
C GLN A 72 18.35 15.78 -5.59
N GLY A 73 17.56 16.54 -4.84
CA GLY A 73 16.81 17.69 -5.35
C GLY A 73 15.73 17.31 -6.38
N LYS A 74 15.25 16.08 -6.33
CA LYS A 74 14.21 15.56 -7.24
C LYS A 74 12.81 15.74 -6.65
N PRO A 75 11.75 15.72 -7.49
CA PRO A 75 10.36 15.75 -7.01
C PRO A 75 10.05 14.61 -6.06
N GLU A 76 9.20 14.87 -5.08
CA GLU A 76 8.73 13.91 -4.09
C GLU A 76 7.87 12.81 -4.74
N LEU A 77 7.95 11.58 -4.23
CA LEU A 77 7.04 10.51 -4.58
C LEU A 77 5.87 10.50 -3.59
N ILE A 78 4.68 10.81 -4.07
CA ILE A 78 3.43 10.72 -3.31
C ILE A 78 2.50 9.73 -4.02
N LEU A 79 2.26 8.59 -3.38
CA LEU A 79 1.30 7.61 -3.88
C LEU A 79 -0.13 8.06 -3.60
N LYS A 80 -0.97 8.05 -4.63
CA LYS A 80 -2.40 8.27 -4.50
C LYS A 80 -3.08 7.03 -3.93
N ARG A 81 -4.29 7.19 -3.42
CA ARG A 81 -5.13 6.10 -2.94
C ARG A 81 -5.47 5.07 -4.04
N SER A 82 -5.48 5.51 -5.30
CA SER A 82 -5.67 4.65 -6.48
C SER A 82 -4.41 3.91 -6.94
N ASP A 83 -3.22 4.30 -6.48
CA ASP A 83 -1.96 3.71 -6.92
C ASP A 83 -1.62 2.43 -6.13
N GLY A 84 -1.96 2.40 -4.84
CA GLY A 84 -1.67 1.25 -4.01
C GLY A 84 -2.22 1.35 -2.60
N TYR A 85 -2.28 0.24 -1.89
CA TYR A 85 -2.66 0.20 -0.47
C TYR A 85 -1.72 1.02 0.42
N ILE A 86 -0.46 1.17 0.06
CA ILE A 86 0.48 2.07 0.76
C ILE A 86 -0.01 3.52 0.65
N GLY A 87 -0.50 3.94 -0.52
CA GLY A 87 -1.09 5.27 -0.71
C GLY A 87 -2.33 5.46 0.15
N VAL A 88 -3.22 4.46 0.23
CA VAL A 88 -4.40 4.49 1.13
C VAL A 88 -3.99 4.67 2.58
N MET A 89 -3.01 3.88 3.04
CA MET A 89 -2.51 3.94 4.43
C MET A 89 -1.93 5.31 4.77
N ILE A 90 -1.03 5.82 3.94
CA ILE A 90 -0.36 7.09 4.21
C ILE A 90 -1.38 8.24 4.19
N ASP A 91 -2.28 8.25 3.21
CA ASP A 91 -3.34 9.26 3.14
C ASP A 91 -4.25 9.21 4.38
N ASP A 92 -4.71 8.03 4.82
CA ASP A 92 -5.49 7.89 6.05
C ASP A 92 -4.74 8.41 7.28
N LEU A 93 -3.44 8.07 7.42
CA LEU A 93 -2.63 8.50 8.56
C LEU A 93 -2.49 10.02 8.62
N VAL A 94 -2.14 10.66 7.51
CA VAL A 94 -1.81 12.10 7.52
C VAL A 94 -3.05 13.01 7.47
N THR A 95 -4.19 12.52 6.96
CA THR A 95 -5.43 13.30 6.83
C THR A 95 -6.43 13.03 7.94
N LYS A 96 -6.65 11.76 8.31
CA LYS A 96 -7.62 11.35 9.34
C LYS A 96 -6.97 11.19 10.71
N GLY A 97 -5.67 10.87 10.73
CA GLY A 97 -4.98 10.47 11.94
C GLY A 97 -5.43 9.08 12.44
N THR A 98 -4.99 8.75 13.65
CA THR A 98 -5.43 7.53 14.32
C THR A 98 -5.40 7.71 15.83
N ILE A 99 -6.37 7.11 16.52
CA ILE A 99 -6.44 7.06 17.99
C ILE A 99 -6.04 5.65 18.45
N GLU A 100 -6.36 4.64 17.65
CA GLU A 100 -5.99 3.25 17.86
C GLU A 100 -4.89 2.83 16.87
N PRO A 101 -4.12 1.78 17.14
CA PRO A 101 -3.12 1.29 16.20
C PRO A 101 -3.72 1.01 14.82
N TYR A 102 -3.24 1.73 13.82
CA TYR A 102 -3.76 1.61 12.45
C TYR A 102 -3.40 0.24 11.85
N ARG A 103 -4.40 -0.41 11.25
CA ARG A 103 -4.24 -1.61 10.44
C ARG A 103 -4.82 -1.38 9.05
N LEU A 104 -4.04 -1.79 8.05
CA LEU A 104 -4.43 -1.70 6.66
C LEU A 104 -5.37 -2.84 6.29
N LEU A 105 -6.65 -2.52 6.16
CA LEU A 105 -7.68 -3.46 5.75
C LEU A 105 -8.16 -3.11 4.33
N THR A 106 -8.52 -4.12 3.55
CA THR A 106 -9.05 -3.91 2.18
C THR A 106 -10.31 -3.05 2.15
N SER A 107 -11.10 -3.07 3.23
CA SER A 107 -12.30 -2.24 3.38
C SER A 107 -12.01 -0.73 3.45
N ARG A 108 -10.76 -0.33 3.72
CA ARG A 108 -10.36 1.08 3.75
C ARG A 108 -10.12 1.67 2.35
N ALA A 109 -9.98 0.81 1.33
CA ALA A 109 -9.68 1.22 -0.03
C ALA A 109 -10.95 1.29 -0.88
N GLU A 110 -11.31 2.48 -1.35
CA GLU A 110 -12.40 2.71 -2.29
C GLU A 110 -12.12 2.10 -3.67
N TYR A 111 -10.84 2.04 -4.07
CA TYR A 111 -10.39 1.48 -5.35
C TYR A 111 -10.01 -0.01 -5.27
N ARG A 112 -10.50 -0.77 -4.29
CA ARG A 112 -10.06 -2.16 -4.03
C ARG A 112 -10.23 -3.11 -5.22
N LEU A 113 -11.15 -2.84 -6.14
CA LEU A 113 -11.32 -3.63 -7.38
C LEU A 113 -10.18 -3.40 -8.38
N ILE A 114 -9.50 -2.25 -8.30
CA ILE A 114 -8.32 -1.91 -9.12
C ILE A 114 -7.03 -2.33 -8.40
N LEU A 115 -6.99 -2.20 -7.07
CA LEU A 115 -5.81 -2.47 -6.25
C LEU A 115 -5.62 -3.97 -5.99
N ARG A 116 -5.33 -4.73 -7.05
CA ARG A 116 -5.07 -6.17 -6.95
C ARG A 116 -3.58 -6.48 -7.00
N HIS A 117 -3.20 -7.62 -6.43
CA HIS A 117 -1.80 -8.06 -6.43
C HIS A 117 -1.32 -8.48 -7.83
N ASP A 118 -2.24 -8.99 -8.67
CA ASP A 118 -1.94 -9.48 -10.02
C ASP A 118 -1.62 -8.37 -11.03
N ASN A 119 -2.00 -7.13 -10.74
CA ASN A 119 -1.74 -5.96 -11.59
C ASN A 119 -0.87 -4.89 -10.92
N ALA A 120 -0.27 -5.18 -9.78
CA ALA A 120 0.55 -4.20 -9.05
C ALA A 120 1.77 -3.74 -9.86
N ASP A 121 2.37 -4.63 -10.64
CA ASP A 121 3.46 -4.29 -11.54
C ASP A 121 3.05 -3.31 -12.63
N MET A 122 1.86 -3.46 -13.21
CA MET A 122 1.33 -2.53 -14.22
C MET A 122 1.08 -1.12 -13.67
N ARG A 123 0.82 -1.00 -12.37
CA ARG A 123 0.56 0.30 -11.72
C ARG A 123 1.82 0.99 -11.18
N LEU A 124 2.83 0.22 -10.74
CA LEU A 124 3.91 0.75 -9.92
C LEU A 124 5.31 0.60 -10.54
N THR A 125 5.52 -0.29 -11.54
CA THR A 125 6.87 -0.54 -12.07
C THR A 125 7.44 0.67 -12.79
N GLU A 126 6.63 1.42 -13.53
CA GLU A 126 7.07 2.65 -14.20
C GLU A 126 7.53 3.70 -13.19
N MET A 127 6.76 3.95 -12.13
CA MET A 127 7.16 4.85 -11.05
C MET A 127 8.46 4.37 -10.40
N GLY A 128 8.58 3.06 -10.15
CA GLY A 128 9.79 2.47 -9.60
C GLY A 128 11.02 2.65 -10.51
N ARG A 129 10.82 2.60 -11.83
CA ARG A 129 11.88 2.85 -12.82
C ARG A 129 12.33 4.31 -12.82
N GLU A 130 11.39 5.24 -12.81
CA GLU A 130 11.67 6.68 -12.80
C GLU A 130 12.49 7.12 -11.57
N ILE A 131 12.24 6.52 -10.40
CA ILE A 131 12.98 6.82 -9.18
C ILE A 131 14.25 5.99 -9.01
N GLY A 132 14.55 5.06 -9.95
CA GLY A 132 15.78 4.28 -9.95
C GLY A 132 15.76 3.01 -9.09
N LEU A 133 14.59 2.50 -8.68
CA LEU A 133 14.45 1.25 -7.92
C LEU A 133 14.28 0.01 -8.79
N VAL A 134 13.97 0.16 -10.06
CA VAL A 134 13.80 -0.94 -11.02
C VAL A 134 15.00 -0.98 -11.94
N ASP A 135 15.75 -2.07 -11.88
CA ASP A 135 16.90 -2.33 -12.73
C ASP A 135 16.51 -2.67 -14.18
N ASP A 136 17.51 -2.78 -15.07
CA ASP A 136 17.28 -3.00 -16.49
C ASP A 136 16.67 -4.38 -16.79
N GLU A 137 17.05 -5.41 -16.03
CA GLU A 137 16.51 -6.76 -16.23
C GLU A 137 15.01 -6.81 -15.86
N ARG A 138 14.65 -6.23 -14.72
CA ARG A 138 13.26 -6.17 -14.28
C ARG A 138 12.42 -5.29 -15.20
N TRP A 139 12.99 -4.18 -15.66
CA TRP A 139 12.35 -3.29 -16.63
C TRP A 139 12.05 -4.00 -17.95
N ALA A 140 13.05 -4.69 -18.52
CA ALA A 140 12.86 -5.43 -19.77
C ALA A 140 11.78 -6.52 -19.66
N ARG A 141 11.71 -7.23 -18.53
CA ARG A 141 10.62 -8.21 -18.28
C ARG A 141 9.25 -7.54 -18.22
N PHE A 142 9.17 -6.38 -17.59
CA PHE A 142 7.93 -5.62 -17.50
C PHE A 142 7.48 -5.11 -18.88
N GLU A 143 8.39 -4.58 -19.70
CA GLU A 143 8.05 -4.12 -21.06
C GLU A 143 7.52 -5.25 -21.94
N ILE A 144 8.09 -6.44 -21.86
CA ILE A 144 7.57 -7.62 -22.59
C ILE A 144 6.13 -7.91 -22.18
N LYS A 145 5.86 -7.99 -20.86
CA LYS A 145 4.51 -8.23 -20.34
C LYS A 145 3.52 -7.14 -20.78
N LYS A 146 3.90 -5.88 -20.66
CA LYS A 146 3.09 -4.72 -21.04
C LYS A 146 2.74 -4.76 -22.52
N ASN A 147 3.73 -4.97 -23.38
CA ASN A 147 3.52 -5.07 -24.82
C ASN A 147 2.61 -6.24 -25.21
N GLN A 148 2.76 -7.40 -24.56
CA GLN A 148 1.88 -8.55 -24.78
C GLN A 148 0.44 -8.23 -24.41
N PHE A 149 0.24 -7.60 -23.23
CA PHE A 149 -1.08 -7.17 -22.78
C PHE A 149 -1.73 -6.17 -23.74
N ASP A 150 -1.00 -5.12 -24.13
CA ASP A 150 -1.50 -4.08 -25.03
C ASP A 150 -1.86 -4.64 -26.42
N ASN A 151 -1.03 -5.55 -26.93
CA ASN A 151 -1.29 -6.20 -28.22
C ASN A 151 -2.53 -7.10 -28.14
N GLU A 152 -2.70 -7.86 -27.05
CA GLU A 152 -3.86 -8.73 -26.86
C GLU A 152 -5.16 -7.90 -26.70
N MET A 153 -5.10 -6.79 -25.99
CA MET A 153 -6.25 -5.87 -25.88
C MET A 153 -6.66 -5.36 -27.25
N LYS A 154 -5.69 -4.88 -28.07
CA LYS A 154 -5.97 -4.44 -29.46
C LYS A 154 -6.55 -5.57 -30.32
N ARG A 155 -6.03 -6.79 -30.15
CA ARG A 155 -6.55 -7.98 -30.87
C ARG A 155 -8.00 -8.26 -30.49
N LEU A 156 -8.33 -8.23 -29.21
CA LEU A 156 -9.69 -8.46 -28.70
C LEU A 156 -10.66 -7.38 -29.18
N ASP A 157 -10.26 -6.11 -29.17
CA ASP A 157 -11.07 -5.00 -29.66
C ASP A 157 -11.39 -5.11 -31.18
N SER A 158 -10.49 -5.73 -31.94
CA SER A 158 -10.66 -5.94 -33.39
C SER A 158 -11.57 -7.11 -33.76
N ILE A 159 -11.75 -8.07 -32.85
CA ILE A 159 -12.53 -9.30 -33.07
C ILE A 159 -14.00 -9.05 -32.75
N LYS A 160 -14.86 -9.17 -33.75
CA LYS A 160 -16.32 -9.10 -33.58
C LYS A 160 -16.93 -10.48 -33.82
N LEU A 161 -17.53 -11.03 -32.80
CA LEU A 161 -18.32 -12.24 -32.93
C LEU A 161 -19.68 -11.90 -33.56
N LYS A 162 -20.00 -12.54 -34.69
CA LYS A 162 -21.35 -12.40 -35.30
C LYS A 162 -22.34 -13.28 -34.53
N PRO A 163 -23.57 -12.79 -34.28
CA PRO A 163 -24.63 -13.58 -33.62
C PRO A 163 -25.23 -14.64 -34.59
N VAL A 164 -24.44 -15.66 -34.89
CA VAL A 164 -24.89 -16.82 -35.71
C VAL A 164 -25.15 -17.97 -34.78
N LYS A 165 -25.97 -18.99 -35.25
CA LYS A 165 -26.35 -20.14 -34.45
C LYS A 165 -25.17 -20.87 -33.80
N GLU A 166 -24.06 -21.00 -34.53
CA GLU A 166 -22.84 -21.67 -34.05
C GLU A 166 -22.13 -20.87 -32.95
N THR A 167 -22.17 -19.54 -33.00
CA THR A 167 -21.61 -18.67 -31.95
C THR A 167 -22.51 -18.68 -30.72
N ASN A 168 -23.83 -18.61 -30.90
CA ASN A 168 -24.78 -18.61 -29.79
C ASN A 168 -24.85 -19.95 -29.04
N ALA A 169 -24.42 -21.07 -29.68
CA ALA A 169 -24.34 -22.36 -29.02
C ALA A 169 -23.09 -22.52 -28.13
N LYS A 170 -22.11 -21.59 -28.20
CA LYS A 170 -20.86 -21.59 -27.42
C LYS A 170 -20.83 -20.55 -26.33
N VAL A 171 -21.82 -19.70 -26.23
CA VAL A 171 -22.03 -18.68 -25.21
C VAL A 171 -23.24 -19.09 -24.36
#